data_e40d3fb39b5152a4aec2a06ba76a6b5f
#
_entry.id   e40d3fb39b5152a4aec2a06ba76a6b5f
#
_cell.length_a   1.000
_cell.length_b   1.000
_cell.length_c   1.000
_cell.angle_alpha   90.00
_cell.angle_beta   90.00
_cell.angle_gamma   90.00
#
_symmetry.space_group_name_H-M   'P 1'
#
loop_
_entity.id
_entity.type
_entity.pdbx_description
1 polymer ?
#
loop_
_entity_poly.entity_id
_entity_poly.type
_entity_poly.pdbx_seq_one_letter_code
_entity_poly.pdbx_strand_id
1 'polypeptide(L)'
;MSNKQFLPLPTSVDNFAELITTSCYYVDKTPYLKEVFADITTADDKSKVKGSNVLLFTRPRRFGKTLLMNMFESFLQISGKNPGNISKHLNYFKGTKILEDQEFCDKYMGQCPVIAITLKDASGDDFKDAYFKLAEVVAGVAAKFEFLMGSPKLNAKEKAKFDKISDENYLKSFAKKT
;
A
#
# COMPACT_ATOMS: atom_id res chain seq x y z
N MET A 1 13.87 36.06 -20.58
CA MET A 1 13.07 35.82 -19.35
C MET A 1 12.47 34.42 -19.45
N SER A 2 12.94 33.49 -18.64
CA SER A 2 12.47 32.09 -18.66
C SER A 2 11.03 32.06 -18.14
N ASN A 3 10.09 31.68 -18.99
CA ASN A 3 8.69 31.42 -18.56
C ASN A 3 8.72 30.26 -17.56
N LYS A 4 8.73 30.57 -16.28
CA LYS A 4 8.49 29.55 -15.24
C LYS A 4 7.04 29.09 -15.37
N GLN A 5 6.82 27.98 -16.06
CA GLN A 5 5.54 27.33 -16.11
C GLN A 5 5.27 26.74 -14.70
N PHE A 6 4.35 27.33 -13.97
CA PHE A 6 3.95 26.81 -12.67
C PHE A 6 3.14 25.53 -12.87
N LEU A 7 3.52 24.48 -12.17
CA LEU A 7 2.74 23.24 -12.15
C LEU A 7 1.40 23.48 -11.41
N PRO A 8 0.31 22.87 -11.87
CA PRO A 8 -0.98 22.99 -11.20
C PRO A 8 -0.92 22.37 -9.81
N LEU A 9 -1.64 22.98 -8.87
CA LEU A 9 -1.82 22.38 -7.55
C LEU A 9 -2.77 21.17 -7.63
N PRO A 10 -2.45 20.05 -6.99
CA PRO A 10 -3.32 18.88 -6.97
C PRO A 10 -4.60 19.20 -6.17
N THR A 11 -5.74 19.19 -6.84
CA THR A 11 -7.04 19.33 -6.19
C THR A 11 -7.70 17.95 -6.11
N SER A 12 -7.96 17.48 -4.88
CA SER A 12 -8.68 16.22 -4.64
C SER A 12 -7.98 14.94 -5.12
N VAL A 13 -6.65 14.97 -5.34
CA VAL A 13 -5.86 13.79 -5.69
C VAL A 13 -5.35 13.15 -4.40
N ASP A 14 -5.78 11.93 -4.13
CA ASP A 14 -5.35 11.13 -2.97
C ASP A 14 -4.56 9.86 -3.37
N ASN A 15 -4.40 9.61 -4.66
CA ASN A 15 -3.59 8.54 -5.22
C ASN A 15 -2.22 9.06 -5.67
N PHE A 16 -1.14 8.45 -5.16
CA PHE A 16 0.23 8.87 -5.47
C PHE A 16 0.61 8.69 -6.94
N ALA A 17 0.24 7.56 -7.53
CA ALA A 17 0.55 7.29 -8.95
C ALA A 17 -0.16 8.29 -9.86
N GLU A 18 -1.41 8.64 -9.56
CA GLU A 18 -2.17 9.66 -10.29
C GLU A 18 -1.52 11.02 -10.15
N LEU A 19 -1.13 11.42 -8.93
CA LEU A 19 -0.47 12.69 -8.68
C LEU A 19 0.80 12.87 -9.54
N ILE A 20 1.63 11.83 -9.60
CA ILE A 20 2.88 11.89 -10.36
C ILE A 20 2.61 11.91 -11.88
N THR A 21 1.64 11.11 -12.36
CA THR A 21 1.33 11.03 -13.80
C THR A 21 0.63 12.28 -14.33
N THR A 22 -0.09 13.01 -13.50
CA THR A 22 -0.77 14.26 -13.88
C THR A 22 0.15 15.49 -13.85
N SER A 23 1.44 15.31 -13.54
CA SER A 23 2.42 16.40 -13.48
C SER A 23 1.99 17.59 -12.61
N CYS A 24 1.31 17.31 -11.51
CA CYS A 24 0.97 18.30 -10.51
C CYS A 24 2.15 18.63 -9.60
N TYR A 25 2.05 19.78 -8.90
CA TYR A 25 3.04 20.14 -7.89
C TYR A 25 3.05 19.11 -6.75
N TYR A 26 4.21 18.49 -6.54
CA TYR A 26 4.42 17.49 -5.49
C TYR A 26 5.53 17.93 -4.54
N VAL A 27 5.26 17.91 -3.25
CA VAL A 27 6.28 18.05 -2.21
C VAL A 27 6.83 16.66 -1.91
N ASP A 28 8.10 16.44 -2.23
CA ASP A 28 8.72 15.13 -2.09
C ASP A 28 8.78 14.67 -0.63
N LYS A 29 7.99 13.64 -0.34
CA LYS A 29 7.91 12.97 0.97
C LYS A 29 8.57 11.58 0.95
N THR A 30 9.22 11.22 -0.15
CA THR A 30 9.85 9.90 -0.27
C THR A 30 10.96 9.62 0.75
N PRO A 31 11.68 10.61 1.33
CA PRO A 31 12.60 10.33 2.42
C PRO A 31 11.99 9.64 3.64
N TYR A 32 10.69 9.83 3.90
CA TYR A 32 9.99 9.11 4.98
C TYR A 32 10.00 7.58 4.81
N LEU A 33 10.13 7.07 3.58
CA LEU A 33 10.30 5.63 3.35
C LEU A 33 11.51 5.10 4.12
N LYS A 34 12.64 5.81 4.07
CA LYS A 34 13.87 5.41 4.77
C LYS A 34 13.72 5.49 6.28
N GLU A 35 13.10 6.55 6.79
CA GLU A 35 12.88 6.74 8.22
C GLU A 35 12.09 5.58 8.83
N VAL A 36 11.00 5.18 8.15
CA VAL A 36 10.18 4.04 8.59
C VAL A 36 10.95 2.73 8.61
N PHE A 37 11.82 2.49 7.63
CA PHE A 37 12.59 1.25 7.54
C PHE A 37 13.89 1.27 8.37
N ALA A 38 14.43 2.44 8.68
CA ALA A 38 15.62 2.56 9.55
C ALA A 38 15.36 1.98 10.94
N ASP A 39 14.16 2.21 11.48
CA ASP A 39 13.76 1.65 12.78
C ASP A 39 13.58 0.13 12.76
N ILE A 40 13.33 -0.45 11.58
CA ILE A 40 13.12 -1.89 11.41
C ILE A 40 14.47 -2.61 11.18
N THR A 41 15.43 -1.96 10.53
CA THR A 41 16.68 -2.59 10.07
C THR A 41 17.84 -2.49 11.07
N THR A 42 17.74 -1.69 12.12
CA THR A 42 18.75 -1.66 13.21
C THR A 42 18.74 -2.92 14.08
N ALA A 43 18.02 -3.96 13.68
CA ALA A 43 17.87 -5.23 14.38
C ALA A 43 19.00 -6.26 14.12
N ASP A 44 20.14 -5.89 13.53
CA ASP A 44 21.32 -6.78 13.45
C ASP A 44 22.04 -6.97 14.80
N ASP A 45 21.70 -6.14 15.78
CA ASP A 45 22.10 -6.37 17.16
C ASP A 45 20.95 -7.11 17.89
N LYS A 46 21.08 -8.42 18.05
CA LYS A 46 20.13 -9.30 18.74
C LYS A 46 19.75 -8.85 20.16
N SER A 47 20.34 -7.80 20.68
CA SER A 47 20.08 -7.20 21.98
C SER A 47 19.09 -6.02 21.94
N LYS A 48 18.73 -5.51 20.76
CA LYS A 48 17.88 -4.31 20.61
C LYS A 48 16.76 -4.48 19.58
N VAL A 49 15.87 -5.44 19.81
CA VAL A 49 14.58 -5.45 19.13
C VAL A 49 13.73 -4.30 19.70
N LYS A 50 13.88 -3.12 19.15
CA LYS A 50 13.02 -1.95 19.42
C LYS A 50 12.63 -1.22 18.14
N GLY A 51 12.34 -1.95 17.07
CA GLY A 51 11.47 -1.41 16.03
C GLY A 51 10.03 -1.61 16.49
N SER A 52 9.25 -0.54 16.59
CA SER A 52 7.82 -0.67 16.78
C SER A 52 7.27 -1.32 15.52
N ASN A 53 6.71 -2.53 15.63
CA ASN A 53 6.01 -3.17 14.52
C ASN A 53 4.75 -2.41 14.10
N VAL A 54 4.43 -1.32 14.80
CA VAL A 54 3.25 -0.49 14.55
C VAL A 54 3.67 0.97 14.50
N LEU A 55 3.40 1.60 13.36
CA LEU A 55 3.62 3.02 13.13
C LEU A 55 2.28 3.75 13.04
N LEU A 56 2.10 4.79 13.83
CA LEU A 56 0.92 5.62 13.80
C LEU A 56 1.23 7.00 13.21
N PHE A 57 0.70 7.28 12.03
CA PHE A 57 0.78 8.60 11.41
C PHE A 57 -0.42 9.45 11.79
N THR A 58 -0.21 10.40 12.71
CA THR A 58 -1.24 11.38 13.10
C THR A 58 -0.99 12.70 12.41
N ARG A 59 -1.94 13.14 11.60
CA ARG A 59 -1.94 14.46 10.95
C ARG A 59 -3.39 14.95 10.82
N PRO A 60 -3.66 16.26 10.82
CA PRO A 60 -4.98 16.79 10.53
C PRO A 60 -5.55 16.30 9.20
N ARG A 61 -6.84 16.52 8.98
CA ARG A 61 -7.45 16.26 7.67
C ARG A 61 -6.76 17.08 6.58
N ARG A 62 -6.67 16.55 5.35
CA ARG A 62 -6.06 17.18 4.16
C ARG A 62 -4.53 17.35 4.20
N PHE A 63 -3.83 16.78 5.19
CA PHE A 63 -2.36 16.79 5.25
C PHE A 63 -1.70 15.60 4.52
N GLY A 64 -2.41 14.97 3.59
CA GLY A 64 -1.85 13.96 2.69
C GLY A 64 -1.55 12.60 3.36
N LYS A 65 -2.30 12.19 4.40
CA LYS A 65 -2.14 10.86 5.02
C LYS A 65 -2.37 9.74 4.01
N THR A 66 -3.47 9.78 3.27
CA THR A 66 -3.80 8.78 2.25
C THR A 66 -2.76 8.76 1.16
N LEU A 67 -2.32 9.93 0.69
CA LEU A 67 -1.27 10.06 -0.30
C LEU A 67 0.05 9.43 0.17
N LEU A 68 0.42 9.64 1.45
CA LEU A 68 1.59 9.03 2.06
C LEU A 68 1.48 7.49 2.07
N MET A 69 0.33 6.95 2.50
CA MET A 69 0.07 5.50 2.50
C MET A 69 0.14 4.91 1.08
N ASN A 70 -0.47 5.58 0.11
CA ASN A 70 -0.39 5.19 -1.30
C ASN A 70 1.04 5.24 -1.85
N MET A 71 1.85 6.19 -1.40
CA MET A 71 3.26 6.27 -1.77
C MET A 71 4.03 5.03 -1.25
N PHE A 72 3.80 4.63 0.01
CA PHE A 72 4.40 3.41 0.56
C PHE A 72 3.95 2.17 -0.21
N GLU A 73 2.64 2.03 -0.49
CA GLU A 73 2.11 0.94 -1.31
C GLU A 73 2.78 0.93 -2.69
N SER A 74 2.82 2.08 -3.36
CA SER A 74 3.41 2.21 -4.71
C SER A 74 4.90 1.90 -4.74
N PHE A 75 5.63 2.11 -3.65
CA PHE A 75 7.06 1.82 -3.57
C PHE A 75 7.33 0.35 -3.29
N LEU A 76 6.62 -0.24 -2.35
CA LEU A 76 6.92 -1.56 -1.79
C LEU A 76 6.25 -2.72 -2.53
N GLN A 77 5.05 -2.47 -3.08
CA GLN A 77 4.17 -3.52 -3.59
C GLN A 77 4.83 -4.38 -4.67
N ILE A 78 4.93 -5.67 -4.42
CA ILE A 78 5.39 -6.64 -5.41
C ILE A 78 4.41 -6.77 -6.57
N SER A 79 4.92 -6.87 -7.80
CA SER A 79 4.09 -7.18 -8.96
C SER A 79 3.76 -8.67 -9.00
N GLY A 80 2.49 -9.02 -8.75
CA GLY A 80 2.05 -10.42 -8.78
C GLY A 80 2.19 -11.10 -10.13
N LYS A 81 2.05 -10.35 -11.23
CA LYS A 81 2.17 -10.88 -12.59
C LYS A 81 3.63 -11.05 -13.05
N ASN A 82 4.49 -10.14 -12.63
CA ASN A 82 5.91 -10.11 -13.00
C ASN A 82 6.76 -9.74 -11.77
N PRO A 83 6.99 -10.67 -10.84
CA PRO A 83 7.84 -10.43 -9.68
C PRO A 83 9.25 -9.98 -10.14
N GLY A 84 9.75 -8.90 -9.54
CA GLY A 84 11.05 -8.31 -9.91
C GLY A 84 10.99 -7.27 -11.03
N ASN A 85 9.87 -7.08 -11.70
CA ASN A 85 9.72 -5.96 -12.64
C ASN A 85 9.40 -4.67 -11.90
N ILE A 86 10.42 -3.84 -11.68
CA ILE A 86 10.31 -2.57 -10.98
C ILE A 86 10.13 -1.36 -11.91
N SER A 87 9.99 -1.57 -13.22
CA SER A 87 9.90 -0.47 -14.21
C SER A 87 8.77 0.52 -13.90
N LYS A 88 7.63 0.01 -13.44
CA LYS A 88 6.48 0.84 -13.05
C LYS A 88 6.79 1.69 -11.82
N HIS A 89 7.49 1.13 -10.84
CA HIS A 89 7.92 1.84 -9.63
C HIS A 89 8.91 2.94 -9.98
N LEU A 90 9.93 2.64 -10.79
CA LEU A 90 10.91 3.62 -11.26
C LEU A 90 10.23 4.82 -11.94
N ASN A 91 9.19 4.59 -12.76
CA ASN A 91 8.44 5.65 -13.39
C ASN A 91 7.73 6.56 -12.39
N TYR A 92 7.12 5.99 -11.35
CA TYR A 92 6.42 6.78 -10.32
C TYR A 92 7.37 7.57 -9.42
N PHE A 93 8.59 7.08 -9.21
CA PHE A 93 9.56 7.72 -8.32
C PHE A 93 10.62 8.54 -9.07
N LYS A 94 10.52 8.67 -10.40
CA LYS A 94 11.46 9.45 -11.19
C LYS A 94 11.57 10.89 -10.70
N GLY A 95 12.79 11.33 -10.41
CA GLY A 95 13.07 12.68 -9.90
C GLY A 95 12.81 12.89 -8.42
N THR A 96 12.48 11.85 -7.65
CA THR A 96 12.35 11.90 -6.19
C THR A 96 13.66 11.53 -5.51
N LYS A 97 13.84 12.01 -4.28
CA LYS A 97 15.07 11.79 -3.49
C LYS A 97 15.33 10.34 -3.13
N ILE A 98 14.30 9.50 -3.07
CA ILE A 98 14.49 8.09 -2.71
C ILE A 98 15.32 7.34 -3.75
N LEU A 99 15.26 7.73 -5.03
CA LEU A 99 16.05 7.11 -6.09
C LEU A 99 17.55 7.42 -6.01
N GLU A 100 17.95 8.40 -5.20
CA GLU A 100 19.37 8.68 -4.92
C GLU A 100 20.02 7.58 -4.06
N ASP A 101 19.20 6.80 -3.34
CA ASP A 101 19.65 5.67 -2.53
C ASP A 101 19.34 4.35 -3.24
N GLN A 102 20.28 3.96 -4.10
CA GLN A 102 20.15 2.75 -4.91
C GLN A 102 20.09 1.48 -4.06
N GLU A 103 20.90 1.40 -2.99
CA GLU A 103 20.93 0.23 -2.10
C GLU A 103 19.56 0.00 -1.44
N PHE A 104 18.94 1.08 -0.96
CA PHE A 104 17.59 1.01 -0.39
C PHE A 104 16.54 0.61 -1.43
N CYS A 105 16.63 1.18 -2.65
CA CYS A 105 15.71 0.85 -3.73
C CYS A 105 15.85 -0.61 -4.14
N ASP A 106 17.05 -1.12 -4.33
CA ASP A 106 17.30 -2.52 -4.70
C ASP A 106 16.76 -3.51 -3.66
N LYS A 107 16.84 -3.12 -2.38
CA LYS A 107 16.39 -3.96 -1.27
C LYS A 107 14.87 -3.99 -1.09
N TYR A 108 14.18 -2.88 -1.33
CA TYR A 108 12.78 -2.73 -0.92
C TYR A 108 11.80 -2.41 -2.05
N MET A 109 12.23 -1.76 -3.15
CA MET A 109 11.33 -1.32 -4.20
C MET A 109 10.71 -2.52 -4.92
N GLY A 110 9.39 -2.64 -4.84
CA GLY A 110 8.65 -3.73 -5.48
C GLY A 110 8.96 -5.12 -4.91
N GLN A 111 9.48 -5.22 -3.69
CA GLN A 111 9.92 -6.48 -3.09
C GLN A 111 8.96 -7.02 -2.01
N CYS A 112 8.00 -6.23 -1.57
CA CYS A 112 7.14 -6.59 -0.44
C CYS A 112 5.70 -6.81 -0.88
N PRO A 113 5.00 -7.85 -0.41
CA PRO A 113 3.55 -7.89 -0.47
C PRO A 113 2.98 -6.83 0.48
N VAL A 114 2.17 -5.91 -0.03
CA VAL A 114 1.56 -4.84 0.77
C VAL A 114 0.06 -5.03 0.84
N ILE A 115 -0.48 -5.15 2.03
CA ILE A 115 -1.92 -5.17 2.29
C ILE A 115 -2.34 -3.74 2.67
N ALA A 116 -2.86 -2.99 1.71
CA ALA A 116 -3.40 -1.65 1.93
C ALA A 116 -4.91 -1.73 2.10
N ILE A 117 -5.41 -1.28 3.25
CA ILE A 117 -6.83 -1.29 3.58
C ILE A 117 -7.29 0.13 3.91
N THR A 118 -8.36 0.58 3.29
CA THR A 118 -9.09 1.78 3.67
C THR A 118 -10.46 1.40 4.23
N LEU A 119 -10.80 1.94 5.38
CA LEU A 119 -12.12 1.74 5.99
C LEU A 119 -13.05 2.92 5.72
N LYS A 120 -12.69 3.81 4.78
CA LYS A 120 -13.46 5.02 4.45
C LYS A 120 -14.89 4.70 4.06
N ASP A 121 -15.08 3.61 3.31
CA ASP A 121 -16.36 3.19 2.76
C ASP A 121 -16.99 2.01 3.51
N ALA A 122 -16.35 1.56 4.61
CA ALA A 122 -16.83 0.46 5.44
C ALA A 122 -17.85 0.90 6.52
N SER A 123 -18.49 2.06 6.35
CA SER A 123 -19.56 2.54 7.23
C SER A 123 -20.93 2.16 6.65
N GLY A 124 -21.89 1.81 7.50
CA GLY A 124 -23.25 1.46 7.11
C GLY A 124 -24.27 2.03 8.07
N ASP A 125 -25.55 2.03 7.66
CA ASP A 125 -26.66 2.52 8.47
C ASP A 125 -26.97 1.55 9.62
N ASP A 126 -26.65 0.27 9.43
CA ASP A 126 -26.74 -0.77 10.47
C ASP A 126 -25.49 -1.65 10.48
N PHE A 127 -25.42 -2.57 11.46
CA PHE A 127 -24.33 -3.51 11.60
C PHE A 127 -24.15 -4.39 10.36
N LYS A 128 -25.24 -4.85 9.76
CA LYS A 128 -25.22 -5.74 8.61
C LYS A 128 -24.66 -5.04 7.36
N ASP A 129 -25.06 -3.80 7.12
CA ASP A 129 -24.56 -2.99 6.01
C ASP A 129 -23.07 -2.68 6.20
N ALA A 130 -22.67 -2.25 7.39
CA ALA A 130 -21.27 -2.01 7.71
C ALA A 130 -20.41 -3.28 7.56
N TYR A 131 -20.93 -4.45 7.99
CA TYR A 131 -20.25 -5.72 7.83
C TYR A 131 -20.11 -6.12 6.35
N PHE A 132 -21.14 -5.90 5.55
CA PHE A 132 -21.09 -6.22 4.12
C PHE A 132 -20.04 -5.38 3.40
N LYS A 133 -19.98 -4.08 3.68
CA LYS A 133 -18.94 -3.19 3.12
C LYS A 133 -17.53 -3.59 3.59
N LEU A 134 -17.38 -4.01 4.83
CA LEU A 134 -16.11 -4.53 5.31
C LEU A 134 -15.72 -5.83 4.58
N ALA A 135 -16.67 -6.74 4.35
CA ALA A 135 -16.44 -7.97 3.59
C ALA A 135 -15.98 -7.67 2.16
N GLU A 136 -16.58 -6.69 1.48
CA GLU A 136 -16.17 -6.21 0.16
C GLU A 136 -14.73 -5.69 0.16
N VAL A 137 -14.37 -4.88 1.16
CA VAL A 137 -12.99 -4.37 1.32
C VAL A 137 -12.00 -5.52 1.47
N VAL A 138 -12.30 -6.50 2.34
CA VAL A 138 -11.41 -7.65 2.59
C VAL A 138 -11.26 -8.51 1.34
N ALA A 139 -12.37 -8.87 0.68
CA ALA A 139 -12.34 -9.67 -0.54
C ALA A 139 -11.58 -8.95 -1.67
N GLY A 140 -11.81 -7.64 -1.83
CA GLY A 140 -11.13 -6.83 -2.83
C GLY A 140 -9.62 -6.73 -2.61
N VAL A 141 -9.18 -6.68 -1.35
CA VAL A 141 -7.75 -6.75 -1.03
C VAL A 141 -7.18 -8.14 -1.31
N ALA A 142 -7.89 -9.20 -0.91
CA ALA A 142 -7.46 -10.58 -1.17
C ALA A 142 -7.31 -10.87 -2.67
N ALA A 143 -8.21 -10.37 -3.50
CA ALA A 143 -8.16 -10.55 -4.96
C ALA A 143 -6.85 -10.02 -5.58
N LYS A 144 -6.24 -8.97 -5.01
CA LYS A 144 -4.93 -8.48 -5.48
C LYS A 144 -3.81 -9.52 -5.32
N PHE A 145 -3.99 -10.51 -4.45
CA PHE A 145 -3.04 -11.58 -4.15
C PHE A 145 -3.43 -12.94 -4.73
N GLU A 146 -4.38 -12.99 -5.67
CA GLU A 146 -4.82 -14.23 -6.31
C GLU A 146 -3.66 -15.06 -6.92
N PHE A 147 -2.58 -14.40 -7.34
CA PHE A 147 -1.38 -15.05 -7.83
C PHE A 147 -0.74 -16.03 -6.82
N LEU A 148 -1.03 -15.89 -5.53
CA LEU A 148 -0.57 -16.82 -4.49
C LEU A 148 -1.18 -18.20 -4.64
N MET A 149 -2.35 -18.34 -5.28
CA MET A 149 -2.98 -19.63 -5.53
C MET A 149 -2.09 -20.56 -6.39
N GLY A 150 -1.26 -19.96 -7.27
CA GLY A 150 -0.25 -20.69 -8.05
C GLY A 150 1.03 -21.03 -7.26
N SER A 151 1.20 -20.53 -6.04
CA SER A 151 2.43 -20.73 -5.27
C SER A 151 2.59 -22.16 -4.79
N PRO A 152 3.79 -22.78 -4.99
CA PRO A 152 4.10 -24.09 -4.42
C PRO A 152 4.32 -24.04 -2.89
N LYS A 153 4.49 -22.86 -2.32
CA LYS A 153 4.70 -22.67 -0.88
C LYS A 153 3.41 -22.78 -0.07
N LEU A 154 2.26 -22.60 -0.69
CA LEU A 154 0.96 -22.75 -0.04
C LEU A 154 0.44 -24.17 -0.15
N ASN A 155 0.07 -24.76 0.99
CA ASN A 155 -0.58 -26.06 1.03
C ASN A 155 -2.08 -25.95 0.65
N ALA A 156 -2.73 -27.11 0.42
CA ALA A 156 -4.13 -27.16 -0.01
C ALA A 156 -5.11 -26.50 1.00
N LYS A 157 -4.84 -26.59 2.31
CA LYS A 157 -5.68 -25.98 3.34
C LYS A 157 -5.55 -24.44 3.33
N GLU A 158 -4.35 -23.93 3.10
CA GLU A 158 -4.09 -22.49 3.00
C GLU A 158 -4.74 -21.90 1.75
N LYS A 159 -4.64 -22.59 0.61
CA LYS A 159 -5.34 -22.21 -0.62
C LYS A 159 -6.85 -22.18 -0.44
N ALA A 160 -7.43 -23.19 0.20
CA ALA A 160 -8.86 -23.22 0.49
C ALA A 160 -9.32 -22.11 1.46
N LYS A 161 -8.46 -21.70 2.41
CA LYS A 161 -8.74 -20.55 3.27
C LYS A 161 -8.68 -19.23 2.49
N PHE A 162 -7.68 -19.10 1.63
CA PHE A 162 -7.52 -17.92 0.80
C PHE A 162 -8.71 -17.73 -0.14
N ASP A 163 -9.14 -18.80 -0.81
CA ASP A 163 -10.31 -18.82 -1.68
C ASP A 163 -11.57 -18.30 -0.97
N LYS A 164 -11.81 -18.77 0.26
CA LYS A 164 -12.92 -18.31 1.10
C LYS A 164 -12.82 -16.83 1.48
N ILE A 165 -11.62 -16.32 1.74
CA ILE A 165 -11.40 -14.90 2.08
C ILE A 165 -11.59 -14.03 0.84
N SER A 166 -11.29 -14.54 -0.35
CA SER A 166 -11.47 -13.85 -1.63
C SER A 166 -12.94 -13.86 -2.11
N ASP A 167 -13.78 -14.73 -1.54
CA ASP A 167 -15.21 -14.80 -1.86
C ASP A 167 -16.02 -13.87 -0.95
N GLU A 168 -16.43 -12.75 -1.52
CA GLU A 168 -17.27 -11.76 -0.85
C GLU A 168 -18.60 -12.34 -0.33
N ASN A 169 -19.24 -13.23 -1.12
CA ASN A 169 -20.50 -13.84 -0.72
C ASN A 169 -20.34 -14.78 0.47
N TYR A 170 -19.19 -15.50 0.51
CA TYR A 170 -18.85 -16.32 1.68
C TYR A 170 -18.69 -15.45 2.92
N LEU A 171 -17.94 -14.34 2.83
CA LEU A 171 -17.76 -13.42 3.94
C LEU A 171 -19.09 -12.80 4.40
N LYS A 172 -19.93 -12.36 3.47
CA LYS A 172 -21.26 -11.80 3.78
C LYS A 172 -22.21 -12.81 4.44
N SER A 173 -21.99 -14.11 4.24
CA SER A 173 -22.82 -15.15 4.84
C SER A 173 -22.78 -15.20 6.37
N PHE A 174 -21.70 -14.69 6.97
CA PHE A 174 -21.56 -14.67 8.44
C PHE A 174 -22.49 -13.63 9.09
N ALA A 175 -22.77 -12.50 8.44
CA ALA A 175 -23.70 -11.51 8.97
C ALA A 175 -25.18 -11.95 8.95
N LYS A 176 -25.50 -13.07 8.26
CA LYS A 176 -26.86 -13.64 8.24
C LYS A 176 -27.13 -14.55 9.43
N LYS A 177 -26.09 -14.90 10.22
CA LYS A 177 -26.18 -15.83 11.34
C LYS A 177 -26.25 -15.12 12.69
N THR A 178 -26.14 -13.80 12.70
CA THR A 178 -26.28 -12.93 13.88
C THR A 178 -27.59 -12.16 13.81
#